data_fd1d642b33014197796e3ffa859f6ad6
#
_entry.id   fd1d642b33014197796e3ffa859f6ad6
#
_cell.length_a   1.000
_cell.length_b   1.000
_cell.length_c   1.000
_cell.angle_alpha   90.00
_cell.angle_beta   90.00
_cell.angle_gamma   90.00
#
_symmetry.space_group_name_H-M   'P 1'
#
loop_
_entity.id
_entity.type
_entity.pdbx_description
1 polymer ?
#
loop_
_entity_poly.entity_id
_entity_poly.type
_entity_poly.pdbx_seq_one_letter_code
_entity_poly.pdbx_strand_id
1 'polypeptide(L)'
;MVGEWVKRKIGSLGRVVTGKTPATADSSNFAGPYPFITIPDLDGCVLIDRTERTLSERGAELLRSCLLPPGSVMMSCIATVGRCGITTRPSFTNQQINSVIPNDEVDSRFLYYVFTQLGHELESAGGGGSVYTNVSKNRFSDIEVVLPAELNEQRAIAHILGTLDDKIELNRRMSETLEAMARALFKAWFVDFEPVRAKMEGRWQRGNPLPPLPEGEGRGEGSLPTKSHARLPSDLLAFARELRQNETDAERLLWRLLRNRSLAGAKFRRQHPFPPYVLDFYCHELKLAIELDGGQHNLPEGRLHDKVRTAKLAEHGIRVLRFWNHEVLRDTESVLEAIYQAIVERREELRPSPPAPLPAGEGSMVSGLPAHLYDLFPDRLVDSELGEIPEGWRVGTLAEIVELVRDHVNPLSEPASGFLHFSIPAFDEGRWPKLERGEEIKSPKWQVPPEVVLLSKLNPEIERVWLVDVKPDDRAVCSTEFLVLRPKPPYGRAYVYCLTRSSLFRQRIEGLVTGTSKSHQRVQPSAILELATIKPSAPVVTAFDRAAASLLDHSLECRRESRTLAALRDALLPKLISGEIRVKDAERFLKERGL
;
A
#
# COMPACT_ATOMS: atom_id res chain seq x y z
N MET A 1 -4.82 -23.29 30.54
CA MET A 1 -3.44 -23.58 30.96
C MET A 1 -2.60 -22.37 30.55
N VAL A 2 -1.68 -21.96 31.40
CA VAL A 2 -0.74 -20.86 31.08
C VAL A 2 0.27 -21.49 30.13
N GLY A 3 0.37 -21.02 28.88
CA GLY A 3 1.36 -21.47 27.92
C GLY A 3 2.76 -21.30 28.53
N GLU A 4 3.59 -22.31 28.40
CA GLU A 4 4.96 -22.28 28.89
C GLU A 4 5.81 -21.40 27.96
N TRP A 5 6.53 -20.42 28.52
CA TRP A 5 7.46 -19.58 27.80
C TRP A 5 8.87 -20.14 27.97
N VAL A 6 9.55 -20.36 26.87
CA VAL A 6 10.86 -20.98 26.85
C VAL A 6 11.92 -20.04 26.30
N LYS A 7 13.12 -20.10 26.84
CA LYS A 7 14.30 -19.43 26.28
C LYS A 7 14.93 -20.32 25.23
N ARG A 8 15.17 -19.77 24.06
CA ARG A 8 15.81 -20.46 22.94
C ARG A 8 16.86 -19.56 22.30
N LYS A 9 17.98 -20.14 21.86
CA LYS A 9 18.94 -19.43 21.01
C LYS A 9 18.36 -19.28 19.59
N ILE A 10 18.59 -18.14 18.94
CA ILE A 10 18.15 -17.91 17.56
C ILE A 10 18.62 -19.04 16.63
N GLY A 11 19.87 -19.50 16.81
CA GLY A 11 20.42 -20.61 16.02
C GLY A 11 19.70 -21.95 16.17
N SER A 12 18.87 -22.13 17.23
CA SER A 12 18.04 -23.34 17.42
C SER A 12 16.66 -23.22 16.78
N LEU A 13 16.24 -22.01 16.37
CA LEU A 13 14.93 -21.75 15.76
C LEU A 13 14.91 -22.04 14.25
N GLY A 14 16.07 -22.30 13.65
CA GLY A 14 16.18 -22.59 12.24
C GLY A 14 17.59 -22.44 11.71
N ARG A 15 17.74 -22.53 10.40
CA ARG A 15 19.05 -22.37 9.74
C ARG A 15 19.42 -20.90 9.58
N VAL A 16 20.48 -20.45 10.24
CA VAL A 16 20.97 -19.06 10.11
C VAL A 16 21.82 -18.91 8.83
N VAL A 17 21.48 -17.91 8.03
CA VAL A 17 22.16 -17.58 6.78
C VAL A 17 22.60 -16.12 6.82
N THR A 18 23.89 -15.85 6.57
CA THR A 18 24.39 -14.49 6.31
C THR A 18 24.42 -14.27 4.81
N GLY A 19 23.89 -13.16 4.34
CA GLY A 19 23.90 -12.82 2.93
C GLY A 19 25.30 -12.54 2.39
N LYS A 20 25.40 -12.48 1.07
CA LYS A 20 26.62 -12.13 0.32
C LYS A 20 26.26 -11.29 -0.88
N THR A 21 27.20 -10.44 -1.31
CA THR A 21 27.04 -9.63 -2.52
C THR A 21 27.96 -10.20 -3.61
N PRO A 22 27.44 -10.50 -4.82
CA PRO A 22 28.29 -10.89 -5.93
C PRO A 22 29.12 -9.69 -6.41
N ALA A 23 30.14 -9.93 -7.21
CA ALA A 23 30.99 -8.87 -7.75
C ALA A 23 30.12 -7.80 -8.44
N THR A 24 30.10 -6.58 -7.88
CA THR A 24 29.25 -5.47 -8.38
C THR A 24 29.75 -4.88 -9.70
N ALA A 25 31.03 -5.07 -10.03
CA ALA A 25 31.62 -4.68 -11.31
C ALA A 25 31.11 -5.52 -12.48
N ASP A 26 30.60 -6.72 -12.24
CA ASP A 26 30.03 -7.59 -13.26
C ASP A 26 28.50 -7.44 -13.28
N SER A 27 28.01 -6.60 -14.19
CA SER A 27 26.57 -6.32 -14.35
C SER A 27 25.76 -7.55 -14.73
N SER A 28 26.36 -8.60 -15.28
CA SER A 28 25.68 -9.85 -15.65
C SER A 28 25.15 -10.65 -14.43
N ASN A 29 25.59 -10.29 -13.23
CA ASN A 29 25.08 -10.89 -11.99
C ASN A 29 23.73 -10.32 -11.55
N PHE A 30 23.25 -9.22 -12.15
CA PHE A 30 22.09 -8.46 -11.70
C PHE A 30 20.99 -8.41 -12.77
N ALA A 31 19.88 -7.71 -12.44
CA ALA A 31 18.75 -7.47 -13.33
C ALA A 31 18.03 -8.74 -13.82
N GLY A 32 17.77 -9.68 -12.90
CA GLY A 32 17.03 -10.92 -13.16
C GLY A 32 15.84 -11.14 -12.22
N PRO A 33 15.35 -12.38 -12.10
CA PRO A 33 14.08 -12.65 -11.40
C PRO A 33 14.18 -12.70 -9.87
N TYR A 34 15.38 -12.78 -9.29
CA TYR A 34 15.54 -13.00 -7.86
C TYR A 34 15.71 -11.67 -7.10
N PRO A 35 14.86 -11.35 -6.10
CA PRO A 35 15.08 -10.21 -5.22
C PRO A 35 16.44 -10.27 -4.54
N PHE A 36 17.13 -9.13 -4.53
CA PHE A 36 18.40 -8.95 -3.80
C PHE A 36 18.18 -7.88 -2.74
N ILE A 37 17.91 -8.33 -1.52
CA ILE A 37 17.45 -7.52 -0.40
C ILE A 37 18.63 -6.82 0.27
N THR A 38 18.52 -5.53 0.45
CA THR A 38 19.47 -4.67 1.15
C THR A 38 18.76 -3.92 2.28
N ILE A 39 19.47 -3.19 3.13
CA ILE A 39 18.87 -2.50 4.29
C ILE A 39 17.72 -1.55 3.87
N PRO A 40 17.84 -0.73 2.81
CA PRO A 40 16.75 0.12 2.37
C PRO A 40 15.46 -0.64 2.01
N ASP A 41 15.57 -1.88 1.51
CA ASP A 41 14.41 -2.70 1.15
C ASP A 41 13.65 -3.22 2.40
N LEU A 42 14.25 -3.18 3.59
CA LEU A 42 13.65 -3.58 4.87
C LEU A 42 12.89 -2.43 5.55
N ASP A 43 12.85 -1.25 4.94
CA ASP A 43 12.22 -0.08 5.53
C ASP A 43 10.72 -0.03 5.23
N GLY A 44 9.92 -0.20 6.28
CA GLY A 44 8.47 -0.02 6.23
C GLY A 44 7.63 -1.18 5.69
N CYS A 45 8.23 -2.32 5.32
CA CYS A 45 7.48 -3.48 4.80
C CYS A 45 7.79 -4.75 5.60
N VAL A 46 6.75 -5.43 6.11
CA VAL A 46 6.90 -6.74 6.76
C VAL A 46 7.26 -7.82 5.73
N LEU A 47 6.50 -7.88 4.65
CA LEU A 47 6.64 -8.86 3.57
C LEU A 47 7.40 -8.24 2.39
N ILE A 48 8.58 -8.80 2.07
CA ILE A 48 9.43 -8.30 1.00
C ILE A 48 9.16 -9.08 -0.29
N ASP A 49 8.46 -8.44 -1.22
CA ASP A 49 8.13 -8.98 -2.53
C ASP A 49 9.00 -8.38 -3.65
N ARG A 50 9.35 -7.09 -3.54
CA ARG A 50 10.14 -6.34 -4.52
C ARG A 50 11.32 -5.65 -3.85
N THR A 51 12.40 -5.50 -4.60
CA THR A 51 13.63 -4.84 -4.17
C THR A 51 14.12 -3.90 -5.25
N GLU A 52 14.88 -2.88 -4.88
CA GLU A 52 15.51 -1.97 -5.84
C GLU A 52 16.43 -2.73 -6.81
N ARG A 53 17.14 -3.74 -6.30
CA ARG A 53 18.08 -4.56 -7.08
C ARG A 53 17.62 -6.01 -7.12
N THR A 54 17.91 -6.68 -8.23
CA THR A 54 17.62 -8.10 -8.40
C THR A 54 18.87 -8.84 -8.91
N LEU A 55 18.94 -10.15 -8.67
CA LEU A 55 19.98 -11.02 -9.23
C LEU A 55 19.48 -11.76 -10.46
N SER A 56 20.39 -11.94 -11.42
CA SER A 56 20.21 -12.84 -12.55
C SER A 56 20.31 -14.31 -12.11
N GLU A 57 19.97 -15.25 -12.98
CA GLU A 57 20.22 -16.70 -12.77
C GLU A 57 21.68 -16.97 -12.43
N ARG A 58 22.61 -16.31 -13.12
CA ARG A 58 24.05 -16.42 -12.86
C ARG A 58 24.43 -15.89 -11.49
N GLY A 59 23.93 -14.71 -11.10
CA GLY A 59 24.16 -14.11 -9.78
C GLY A 59 23.60 -14.98 -8.66
N ALA A 60 22.42 -15.57 -8.86
CA ALA A 60 21.78 -16.48 -7.92
C ALA A 60 22.57 -17.79 -7.76
N GLU A 61 23.08 -18.37 -8.86
CA GLU A 61 23.88 -19.59 -8.79
C GLU A 61 25.19 -19.38 -8.01
N LEU A 62 25.87 -18.23 -8.19
CA LEU A 62 27.06 -17.87 -7.41
C LEU A 62 26.77 -17.80 -5.89
N LEU A 63 25.56 -17.47 -5.51
CA LEU A 63 25.13 -17.31 -4.12
C LEU A 63 24.18 -18.42 -3.64
N ARG A 64 24.10 -19.55 -4.33
CA ARG A 64 23.16 -20.64 -4.05
C ARG A 64 23.11 -21.07 -2.59
N SER A 65 24.26 -21.06 -1.89
CA SER A 65 24.34 -21.40 -0.47
C SER A 65 23.63 -20.38 0.45
N CYS A 66 23.36 -19.18 -0.06
CA CYS A 66 22.70 -18.09 0.66
C CYS A 66 21.24 -17.90 0.23
N LEU A 67 20.69 -18.81 -0.56
CA LEU A 67 19.30 -18.77 -0.98
C LEU A 67 18.36 -18.86 0.22
N LEU A 68 17.44 -17.93 0.30
CA LEU A 68 16.38 -17.82 1.29
C LEU A 68 15.04 -18.22 0.65
N PRO A 69 14.41 -19.32 1.08
CA PRO A 69 13.06 -19.66 0.65
C PRO A 69 12.02 -18.66 1.18
N PRO A 70 10.77 -18.67 0.66
CA PRO A 70 9.66 -17.92 1.24
C PRO A 70 9.51 -18.22 2.75
N GLY A 71 9.12 -17.22 3.52
CA GLY A 71 8.98 -17.34 4.97
C GLY A 71 10.28 -17.20 5.76
N SER A 72 11.43 -16.94 5.12
CA SER A 72 12.68 -16.64 5.83
C SER A 72 12.59 -15.26 6.49
N VAL A 73 13.00 -15.18 7.75
CA VAL A 73 12.96 -13.95 8.54
C VAL A 73 14.35 -13.32 8.59
N MET A 74 14.42 -12.04 8.28
CA MET A 74 15.68 -11.30 8.12
C MET A 74 15.78 -10.17 9.14
N MET A 75 17.03 -9.88 9.58
CA MET A 75 17.34 -8.70 10.38
C MET A 75 18.66 -8.09 9.93
N SER A 76 18.71 -6.78 9.79
CA SER A 76 19.95 -6.04 9.54
C SER A 76 20.84 -6.06 10.79
N CYS A 77 22.12 -6.33 10.61
CA CYS A 77 23.08 -6.57 11.69
C CYS A 77 24.32 -5.68 11.62
N ILE A 78 24.42 -4.81 10.62
CA ILE A 78 25.55 -3.90 10.40
C ILE A 78 25.02 -2.53 9.99
N ALA A 79 25.62 -1.47 10.47
CA ALA A 79 25.27 -0.06 10.27
C ALA A 79 23.92 0.31 10.91
N THR A 80 22.81 0.02 10.27
CA THR A 80 21.46 0.19 10.85
C THR A 80 20.98 -1.18 11.33
N VAL A 81 21.13 -1.45 12.63
CA VAL A 81 20.75 -2.73 13.23
C VAL A 81 19.26 -2.76 13.54
N GLY A 82 18.60 -3.92 13.38
CA GLY A 82 17.22 -4.15 13.83
C GLY A 82 16.13 -3.92 12.76
N ARG A 83 16.48 -3.57 11.50
CA ARG A 83 15.50 -3.59 10.42
C ARG A 83 15.18 -5.01 10.04
N CYS A 84 13.90 -5.36 10.01
CA CYS A 84 13.42 -6.73 9.81
C CYS A 84 12.50 -6.87 8.60
N GLY A 85 12.42 -8.09 8.07
CA GLY A 85 11.50 -8.42 6.97
C GLY A 85 11.36 -9.94 6.81
N ILE A 86 10.35 -10.35 6.04
CA ILE A 86 10.06 -11.74 5.69
C ILE A 86 10.08 -11.88 4.17
N THR A 87 10.76 -12.89 3.65
CA THR A 87 10.75 -13.20 2.21
C THR A 87 9.40 -13.78 1.78
N THR A 88 8.87 -13.33 0.65
CA THR A 88 7.64 -13.89 0.04
C THR A 88 7.96 -14.89 -1.07
N ARG A 89 9.17 -14.87 -1.61
CA ARG A 89 9.67 -15.73 -2.69
C ARG A 89 11.17 -16.00 -2.54
N PRO A 90 11.75 -16.95 -3.30
CA PRO A 90 13.18 -17.21 -3.26
C PRO A 90 13.98 -15.92 -3.47
N SER A 91 14.80 -15.57 -2.48
CA SER A 91 15.47 -14.27 -2.41
C SER A 91 16.91 -14.40 -1.88
N PHE A 92 17.68 -13.34 -2.03
CA PHE A 92 19.04 -13.22 -1.51
C PHE A 92 19.21 -11.92 -0.74
N THR A 93 20.14 -11.89 0.19
CA THR A 93 20.47 -10.68 0.97
C THR A 93 21.95 -10.30 0.81
N ASN A 94 22.28 -9.05 1.12
CA ASN A 94 23.68 -8.64 1.23
C ASN A 94 24.30 -9.10 2.56
N GLN A 95 25.61 -8.89 2.74
CA GLN A 95 26.36 -9.32 3.93
C GLN A 95 25.99 -8.57 5.21
N GLN A 96 25.19 -7.53 5.17
CA GLN A 96 24.76 -6.75 6.32
C GLN A 96 23.54 -7.36 7.03
N ILE A 97 22.95 -8.38 6.43
CA ILE A 97 21.71 -9.02 6.88
C ILE A 97 22.00 -10.47 7.29
N ASN A 98 21.58 -10.83 8.51
CA ASN A 98 21.45 -12.20 8.95
C ASN A 98 19.98 -12.63 8.83
N SER A 99 19.76 -13.85 8.38
CA SER A 99 18.44 -14.41 8.14
C SER A 99 18.29 -15.76 8.83
N VAL A 100 17.09 -16.06 9.30
CA VAL A 100 16.73 -17.39 9.80
C VAL A 100 15.72 -18.00 8.83
N ILE A 101 15.99 -19.22 8.39
CA ILE A 101 15.00 -20.07 7.73
C ILE A 101 14.37 -20.88 8.86
N PRO A 102 13.14 -20.53 9.32
CA PRO A 102 12.55 -21.16 10.50
C PRO A 102 12.36 -22.66 10.33
N ASN A 103 12.44 -23.40 11.42
CA ASN A 103 12.01 -24.80 11.46
C ASN A 103 10.51 -24.89 11.78
N ASP A 104 9.97 -26.12 11.85
CA ASP A 104 8.53 -26.36 12.07
C ASP A 104 8.03 -25.98 13.48
N GLU A 105 8.94 -25.63 14.42
CA GLU A 105 8.57 -25.23 15.79
C GLU A 105 8.32 -23.72 15.91
N VAL A 106 8.57 -22.93 14.85
CA VAL A 106 8.53 -21.47 14.91
C VAL A 106 7.74 -20.89 13.74
N ASP A 107 6.75 -20.08 14.07
CA ASP A 107 6.01 -19.29 13.08
C ASP A 107 6.85 -18.11 12.55
N SER A 108 6.95 -17.98 11.22
CA SER A 108 7.76 -16.93 10.57
C SER A 108 7.32 -15.52 10.95
N ARG A 109 6.01 -15.26 11.02
CA ARG A 109 5.49 -13.93 11.33
C ARG A 109 5.69 -13.59 12.81
N PHE A 110 5.55 -14.59 13.70
CA PHE A 110 5.90 -14.44 15.10
C PHE A 110 7.38 -14.14 15.28
N LEU A 111 8.26 -14.88 14.60
CA LEU A 111 9.72 -14.66 14.66
C LEU A 111 10.11 -13.26 14.16
N TYR A 112 9.41 -12.74 13.15
CA TYR A 112 9.57 -11.36 12.71
C TYR A 112 9.32 -10.36 13.85
N TYR A 113 8.26 -10.54 14.63
CA TYR A 113 7.95 -9.66 15.77
C TYR A 113 8.97 -9.80 16.91
N VAL A 114 9.47 -11.02 17.16
CA VAL A 114 10.58 -11.23 18.08
C VAL A 114 11.82 -10.46 17.63
N PHE A 115 12.16 -10.49 16.35
CA PHE A 115 13.30 -9.75 15.80
C PHE A 115 13.10 -8.24 15.82
N THR A 116 11.89 -7.77 15.57
CA THR A 116 11.54 -6.34 15.68
C THR A 116 11.76 -5.85 17.11
N GLN A 117 11.26 -6.59 18.11
CA GLN A 117 11.49 -6.27 19.51
C GLN A 117 12.99 -6.30 19.87
N LEU A 118 13.72 -7.34 19.44
CA LEU A 118 15.16 -7.45 19.64
C LEU A 118 15.90 -6.28 18.98
N GLY A 119 15.48 -5.83 17.81
CA GLY A 119 16.04 -4.67 17.12
C GLY A 119 15.96 -3.40 17.96
N HIS A 120 14.80 -3.13 18.55
CA HIS A 120 14.59 -1.98 19.45
C HIS A 120 15.45 -2.08 20.72
N GLU A 121 15.61 -3.26 21.27
CA GLU A 121 16.47 -3.49 22.45
C GLU A 121 17.95 -3.24 22.13
N LEU A 122 18.43 -3.74 20.98
CA LEU A 122 19.81 -3.55 20.53
C LEU A 122 20.10 -2.07 20.20
N GLU A 123 19.16 -1.36 19.59
CA GLU A 123 19.27 0.05 19.27
C GLU A 123 19.32 0.90 20.55
N SER A 124 18.44 0.62 21.51
CA SER A 124 18.40 1.30 22.81
C SER A 124 19.66 1.06 23.65
N ALA A 125 20.22 -0.16 23.61
CA ALA A 125 21.47 -0.50 24.30
C ALA A 125 22.71 0.14 23.64
N GLY A 126 22.64 0.49 22.35
CA GLY A 126 23.73 1.13 21.58
C GLY A 126 23.94 2.61 21.85
N GLY A 127 23.01 3.29 22.51
CA GLY A 127 23.05 4.73 22.82
C GLY A 127 24.20 5.19 23.76
N GLY A 128 25.03 4.26 24.24
CA GLY A 128 26.18 4.49 25.11
C GLY A 128 27.58 4.21 24.51
N GLY A 129 27.70 4.07 23.19
CA GLY A 129 29.00 3.94 22.50
C GLY A 129 29.26 2.57 21.87
N SER A 130 29.55 2.58 20.59
CA SER A 130 30.39 1.68 19.77
C SER A 130 30.30 0.12 19.85
N VAL A 131 29.55 -0.50 20.75
CA VAL A 131 29.63 -1.96 20.97
C VAL A 131 28.68 -2.80 20.11
N TYR A 132 27.62 -2.21 19.53
CA TYR A 132 26.56 -2.94 18.82
C TYR A 132 26.43 -2.65 17.32
N THR A 133 27.41 -1.97 16.73
CA THR A 133 27.38 -1.62 15.30
C THR A 133 27.59 -2.80 14.34
N ASN A 134 27.96 -3.97 14.87
CA ASN A 134 28.16 -5.18 14.06
C ASN A 134 27.82 -6.45 14.86
N VAL A 135 26.74 -7.14 14.47
CA VAL A 135 26.33 -8.42 15.05
C VAL A 135 26.70 -9.54 14.07
N SER A 136 27.87 -10.19 14.34
CA SER A 136 28.30 -11.32 13.53
C SER A 136 27.30 -12.49 13.55
N LYS A 137 27.38 -13.38 12.55
CA LYS A 137 26.52 -14.57 12.46
C LYS A 137 26.48 -15.40 13.73
N ASN A 138 27.67 -15.67 14.32
CA ASN A 138 27.77 -16.49 15.53
C ASN A 138 27.09 -15.79 16.71
N ARG A 139 27.38 -14.49 16.89
CA ARG A 139 26.76 -13.71 17.95
C ARG A 139 25.25 -13.64 17.78
N PHE A 140 24.74 -13.43 16.53
CA PHE A 140 23.33 -13.45 16.21
C PHE A 140 22.70 -14.80 16.56
N SER A 141 23.36 -15.91 16.21
CA SER A 141 22.88 -17.27 16.51
C SER A 141 22.83 -17.58 18.01
N ASP A 142 23.71 -16.96 18.80
CA ASP A 142 23.81 -17.17 20.26
C ASP A 142 22.88 -16.27 21.08
N ILE A 143 22.22 -15.28 20.46
CA ILE A 143 21.22 -14.43 21.16
C ILE A 143 20.08 -15.32 21.64
N GLU A 144 19.76 -15.19 22.92
CA GLU A 144 18.60 -15.86 23.52
C GLU A 144 17.35 -14.99 23.35
N VAL A 145 16.27 -15.60 22.90
CA VAL A 145 14.95 -15.01 22.79
C VAL A 145 13.94 -15.83 23.59
N VAL A 146 12.91 -15.19 24.07
CA VAL A 146 11.82 -15.83 24.83
C VAL A 146 10.61 -15.96 23.92
N LEU A 147 10.02 -17.16 23.88
CA LEU A 147 8.88 -17.42 23.01
C LEU A 147 7.92 -18.46 23.66
N PRO A 148 6.62 -18.45 23.28
CA PRO A 148 5.71 -19.51 23.67
C PRO A 148 6.18 -20.86 23.12
N ALA A 149 6.14 -21.91 23.95
CA ALA A 149 6.44 -23.26 23.49
C ALA A 149 5.42 -23.77 22.47
N GLU A 150 4.17 -23.33 22.58
CA GLU A 150 3.05 -23.73 21.73
C GLU A 150 3.01 -22.90 20.44
N LEU A 151 3.12 -23.54 19.27
CA LEU A 151 3.05 -22.89 17.94
C LEU A 151 1.73 -22.14 17.72
N ASN A 152 0.62 -22.65 18.26
CA ASN A 152 -0.68 -21.99 18.15
C ASN A 152 -0.72 -20.64 18.89
N GLU A 153 -0.04 -20.51 20.04
CA GLU A 153 0.07 -19.24 20.74
C GLU A 153 0.95 -18.25 19.98
N GLN A 154 2.06 -18.71 19.38
CA GLN A 154 2.88 -17.90 18.47
C GLN A 154 2.06 -17.36 17.29
N ARG A 155 1.30 -18.22 16.62
CA ARG A 155 0.40 -17.84 15.51
C ARG A 155 -0.68 -16.85 15.94
N ALA A 156 -1.25 -17.02 17.12
CA ALA A 156 -2.26 -16.10 17.62
C ALA A 156 -1.71 -14.70 17.91
N ILE A 157 -0.51 -14.61 18.51
CA ILE A 157 0.21 -13.34 18.69
C ILE A 157 0.53 -12.71 17.33
N ALA A 158 1.08 -13.50 16.41
CA ALA A 158 1.42 -13.07 15.05
C ALA A 158 0.18 -12.57 14.28
N HIS A 159 -0.97 -13.18 14.49
CA HIS A 159 -2.23 -12.77 13.88
C HIS A 159 -2.68 -11.40 14.37
N ILE A 160 -2.65 -11.15 15.69
CA ILE A 160 -3.03 -9.85 16.27
C ILE A 160 -2.14 -8.72 15.73
N LEU A 161 -0.83 -8.85 15.89
CA LEU A 161 0.12 -7.84 15.46
C LEU A 161 0.10 -7.69 13.93
N GLY A 162 -0.04 -8.83 13.23
CA GLY A 162 -0.11 -8.89 11.79
C GLY A 162 -1.33 -8.21 11.19
N THR A 163 -2.48 -8.30 11.84
CA THR A 163 -3.69 -7.60 11.39
C THR A 163 -3.48 -6.07 11.40
N LEU A 164 -2.77 -5.56 12.42
CA LEU A 164 -2.42 -4.13 12.48
C LEU A 164 -1.46 -3.74 11.35
N ASP A 165 -0.41 -4.53 11.12
CA ASP A 165 0.54 -4.26 10.03
C ASP A 165 -0.11 -4.38 8.64
N ASP A 166 -0.98 -5.38 8.42
CA ASP A 166 -1.71 -5.53 7.16
C ASP A 166 -2.62 -4.33 6.88
N LYS A 167 -3.26 -3.78 7.92
CA LYS A 167 -4.08 -2.58 7.80
C LYS A 167 -3.23 -1.33 7.53
N ILE A 168 -2.07 -1.19 8.19
CA ILE A 168 -1.10 -0.12 7.94
C ILE A 168 -0.64 -0.16 6.48
N GLU A 169 -0.27 -1.33 5.98
CA GLU A 169 0.17 -1.49 4.59
C GLU A 169 -0.96 -1.21 3.59
N LEU A 170 -2.18 -1.66 3.88
CA LEU A 170 -3.35 -1.33 3.06
C LEU A 170 -3.58 0.19 2.99
N ASN A 171 -3.52 0.88 4.11
CA ASN A 171 -3.66 2.33 4.19
C ASN A 171 -2.54 3.05 3.43
N ARG A 172 -1.30 2.57 3.53
CA ARG A 172 -0.16 3.10 2.77
C ARG A 172 -0.43 3.04 1.26
N ARG A 173 -0.80 1.86 0.74
CA ARG A 173 -1.13 1.65 -0.68
C ARG A 173 -2.32 2.49 -1.12
N MET A 174 -3.35 2.59 -0.28
CA MET A 174 -4.53 3.42 -0.57
C MET A 174 -4.13 4.90 -0.64
N SER A 175 -3.33 5.39 0.30
CA SER A 175 -2.82 6.77 0.30
C SER A 175 -2.02 7.07 -0.98
N GLU A 176 -1.11 6.20 -1.38
CA GLU A 176 -0.32 6.33 -2.61
C GLU A 176 -1.20 6.34 -3.87
N THR A 177 -2.20 5.46 -3.93
CA THR A 177 -3.15 5.39 -5.05
C THR A 177 -3.99 6.67 -5.14
N LEU A 178 -4.51 7.16 -4.01
CA LEU A 178 -5.31 8.39 -3.96
C LEU A 178 -4.51 9.61 -4.41
N GLU A 179 -3.25 9.74 -3.96
CA GLU A 179 -2.36 10.80 -4.45
C GLU A 179 -2.03 10.65 -5.94
N ALA A 180 -1.79 9.44 -6.41
CA ALA A 180 -1.55 9.18 -7.83
C ALA A 180 -2.77 9.56 -8.69
N MET A 181 -4.01 9.25 -8.22
CA MET A 181 -5.24 9.66 -8.88
C MET A 181 -5.40 11.19 -8.94
N ALA A 182 -5.14 11.90 -7.84
CA ALA A 182 -5.19 13.37 -7.84
C ALA A 182 -4.19 13.99 -8.81
N ARG A 183 -2.97 13.45 -8.87
CA ARG A 183 -1.91 13.88 -9.80
C ARG A 183 -2.25 13.54 -11.25
N ALA A 184 -2.82 12.36 -11.52
CA ALA A 184 -3.25 11.98 -12.86
C ALA A 184 -4.38 12.89 -13.36
N LEU A 185 -5.34 13.22 -12.47
CA LEU A 185 -6.40 14.18 -12.77
C LEU A 185 -5.81 15.57 -13.09
N PHE A 186 -4.86 16.04 -12.30
CA PHE A 186 -4.15 17.30 -12.55
C PHE A 186 -3.44 17.28 -13.90
N LYS A 187 -2.68 16.22 -14.18
CA LYS A 187 -1.95 16.06 -15.46
C LYS A 187 -2.91 16.12 -16.64
N ALA A 188 -4.00 15.36 -16.60
CA ALA A 188 -4.98 15.31 -17.67
C ALA A 188 -5.64 16.67 -17.93
N TRP A 189 -5.99 17.44 -16.89
CA TRP A 189 -6.71 18.72 -17.04
C TRP A 189 -5.78 19.89 -17.41
N PHE A 190 -4.59 19.96 -16.80
CA PHE A 190 -3.75 21.16 -16.77
C PHE A 190 -2.39 21.00 -17.44
N VAL A 191 -2.02 19.78 -17.87
CA VAL A 191 -0.80 19.51 -18.60
C VAL A 191 -1.09 18.97 -20.00
N ASP A 192 -1.91 17.91 -20.09
CA ASP A 192 -2.26 17.27 -21.36
C ASP A 192 -3.46 17.94 -22.03
N PHE A 193 -4.26 18.74 -21.30
CA PHE A 193 -5.49 19.37 -21.74
C PHE A 193 -6.50 18.40 -22.35
N GLU A 194 -6.55 17.20 -21.84
CA GLU A 194 -7.37 16.09 -22.34
C GLU A 194 -8.86 16.45 -22.55
N PRO A 195 -9.53 17.17 -21.61
CA PRO A 195 -10.93 17.57 -21.80
C PRO A 195 -11.13 18.47 -23.02
N VAL A 196 -10.16 19.37 -23.29
CA VAL A 196 -10.19 20.29 -24.44
C VAL A 196 -9.94 19.52 -25.73
N ARG A 197 -8.88 18.70 -25.76
CA ARG A 197 -8.55 17.85 -26.92
C ARG A 197 -9.69 16.90 -27.28
N ALA A 198 -10.31 16.30 -26.28
CA ALA A 198 -11.45 15.41 -26.48
C ALA A 198 -12.67 16.11 -27.11
N LYS A 199 -12.88 17.39 -26.80
CA LYS A 199 -13.89 18.20 -27.48
C LYS A 199 -13.51 18.49 -28.93
N MET A 200 -12.26 18.93 -29.16
CA MET A 200 -11.74 19.22 -30.51
C MET A 200 -11.86 18.00 -31.43
N GLU A 201 -11.62 16.82 -30.91
CA GLU A 201 -11.68 15.54 -31.62
C GLU A 201 -13.10 14.94 -31.69
N GLY A 202 -14.10 15.58 -31.06
CA GLY A 202 -15.48 15.08 -31.01
C GLY A 202 -15.69 13.86 -30.11
N ARG A 203 -14.66 13.45 -29.35
CA ARG A 203 -14.74 12.31 -28.41
C ARG A 203 -15.59 12.64 -27.17
N TRP A 204 -15.68 13.91 -26.77
CA TRP A 204 -16.53 14.36 -25.68
C TRP A 204 -17.67 15.22 -26.22
N GLN A 205 -18.89 14.78 -25.99
CA GLN A 205 -20.12 15.45 -26.45
C GLN A 205 -20.94 15.95 -25.27
N ARG A 206 -21.61 17.06 -25.48
CA ARG A 206 -22.46 17.67 -24.45
C ARG A 206 -23.55 16.69 -23.99
N GLY A 207 -23.72 16.56 -22.68
CA GLY A 207 -24.69 15.64 -22.09
C GLY A 207 -24.21 14.22 -21.86
N ASN A 208 -23.04 13.83 -22.41
CA ASN A 208 -22.44 12.53 -22.21
C ASN A 208 -21.19 12.63 -21.34
N PRO A 209 -20.87 11.62 -20.53
CA PRO A 209 -19.57 11.56 -19.85
C PRO A 209 -18.45 11.43 -20.89
N LEU A 210 -17.27 11.98 -20.60
CA LEU A 210 -16.08 11.79 -21.44
C LEU A 210 -15.73 10.29 -21.48
N PRO A 211 -15.71 9.65 -22.66
CA PRO A 211 -15.30 8.26 -22.75
C PRO A 211 -13.82 8.12 -22.34
N PRO A 212 -13.39 6.96 -21.82
CA PRO A 212 -11.98 6.66 -21.61
C PRO A 212 -11.24 6.79 -22.94
N LEU A 213 -9.94 7.15 -22.89
CA LEU A 213 -9.09 7.15 -24.09
C LEU A 213 -9.12 5.75 -24.73
N PRO A 214 -9.21 5.65 -26.08
CA PRO A 214 -9.02 4.38 -26.74
C PRO A 214 -7.66 3.81 -26.33
N GLU A 215 -7.66 2.58 -25.81
CA GLU A 215 -6.44 1.85 -25.56
C GLU A 215 -5.69 1.75 -26.89
N GLY A 216 -4.48 2.28 -26.94
CA GLY A 216 -3.58 2.08 -28.06
C GLY A 216 -3.43 0.58 -28.29
N GLU A 217 -3.37 0.14 -29.54
CA GLU A 217 -3.34 -1.25 -29.98
C GLU A 217 -2.23 -2.07 -29.31
N GLY A 218 -2.47 -2.47 -28.06
CA GLY A 218 -1.77 -3.49 -27.28
C GLY A 218 -2.73 -4.64 -27.08
N ARG A 219 -2.50 -5.74 -27.78
CA ARG A 219 -3.26 -6.98 -27.87
C ARG A 219 -4.08 -7.32 -26.62
N GLY A 220 -5.37 -7.35 -26.83
CA GLY A 220 -6.42 -8.23 -26.36
C GLY A 220 -6.40 -8.72 -24.92
N GLU A 221 -7.34 -8.16 -24.14
CA GLU A 221 -8.21 -8.98 -23.30
C GLU A 221 -9.53 -8.21 -23.12
N GLY A 222 -10.62 -8.93 -23.37
CA GLY A 222 -11.94 -8.44 -23.71
C GLY A 222 -12.55 -7.46 -22.68
N SER A 223 -13.20 -6.45 -23.22
CA SER A 223 -14.12 -5.56 -22.52
C SER A 223 -15.21 -6.37 -21.81
N LEU A 224 -15.25 -6.24 -20.47
CA LEU A 224 -16.39 -6.73 -19.69
C LEU A 224 -17.64 -5.93 -20.10
N PRO A 225 -18.71 -6.59 -20.53
CA PRO A 225 -19.95 -5.92 -20.86
C PRO A 225 -20.53 -5.28 -19.60
N THR A 226 -20.91 -4.01 -19.70
CA THR A 226 -21.74 -3.31 -18.72
C THR A 226 -22.91 -4.18 -18.32
N LYS A 227 -23.05 -4.45 -17.03
CA LYS A 227 -24.15 -5.24 -16.47
C LYS A 227 -25.50 -4.57 -16.78
N SER A 228 -26.17 -5.03 -17.82
CA SER A 228 -27.61 -4.98 -17.83
C SER A 228 -28.09 -5.92 -16.70
N HIS A 229 -28.88 -5.41 -15.77
CA HIS A 229 -29.57 -6.24 -14.79
C HIS A 229 -30.63 -7.08 -15.52
N ALA A 230 -30.20 -8.16 -16.18
CA ALA A 230 -31.13 -9.19 -16.62
C ALA A 230 -31.78 -9.77 -15.36
N ARG A 231 -33.09 -9.65 -15.23
CA ARG A 231 -33.85 -10.30 -14.18
C ARG A 231 -33.59 -11.80 -14.29
N LEU A 232 -33.12 -12.41 -13.18
CA LEU A 232 -32.95 -13.84 -13.09
C LEU A 232 -34.30 -14.55 -13.37
N PRO A 233 -34.31 -15.65 -14.13
CA PRO A 233 -35.52 -16.42 -14.39
C PRO A 233 -36.24 -16.78 -13.09
N SER A 234 -37.55 -16.56 -13.03
CA SER A 234 -38.39 -16.83 -11.85
C SER A 234 -38.27 -18.28 -11.36
N ASP A 235 -38.15 -19.21 -12.30
CA ASP A 235 -38.08 -20.66 -12.05
C ASP A 235 -36.76 -21.05 -11.38
N LEU A 236 -35.65 -20.41 -11.77
CA LEU A 236 -34.34 -20.64 -11.15
C LEU A 236 -34.29 -20.09 -9.71
N LEU A 237 -34.98 -18.97 -9.45
CA LEU A 237 -35.12 -18.42 -8.10
C LEU A 237 -36.00 -19.29 -7.20
N ALA A 238 -37.07 -19.88 -7.77
CA ALA A 238 -37.94 -20.82 -7.07
C ALA A 238 -37.16 -22.09 -6.70
N PHE A 239 -36.43 -22.67 -7.66
CA PHE A 239 -35.59 -23.84 -7.48
C PHE A 239 -34.48 -23.61 -6.43
N ALA A 240 -33.81 -22.49 -6.47
CA ALA A 240 -32.80 -22.14 -5.46
C ALA A 240 -33.40 -21.96 -4.04
N ARG A 241 -34.68 -21.58 -3.92
CA ARG A 241 -35.39 -21.52 -2.62
C ARG A 241 -35.76 -22.92 -2.10
N GLU A 242 -36.18 -23.80 -2.99
CA GLU A 242 -36.49 -25.19 -2.68
C GLU A 242 -35.24 -25.97 -2.21
N LEU A 243 -34.09 -25.81 -2.88
CA LEU A 243 -32.82 -26.40 -2.47
C LEU A 243 -32.37 -25.90 -1.08
N ARG A 244 -32.69 -24.66 -0.70
CA ARG A 244 -32.39 -24.14 0.64
C ARG A 244 -33.24 -24.77 1.75
N GLN A 245 -34.38 -25.36 1.44
CA GLN A 245 -35.26 -26.04 2.39
C GLN A 245 -34.89 -27.51 2.54
N ASN A 246 -34.31 -28.14 1.48
CA ASN A 246 -33.97 -29.55 1.41
C ASN A 246 -32.45 -29.79 1.47
N GLU A 247 -31.72 -29.05 2.31
CA GLU A 247 -30.26 -29.18 2.47
C GLU A 247 -29.84 -30.52 3.08
N THR A 248 -28.75 -31.09 2.60
CA THR A 248 -28.14 -32.31 3.16
C THR A 248 -27.41 -32.00 4.49
N ASP A 249 -27.09 -33.04 5.28
CA ASP A 249 -26.34 -32.89 6.51
C ASP A 249 -24.94 -32.32 6.27
N ALA A 250 -24.28 -32.67 5.16
CA ALA A 250 -23.00 -32.12 4.75
C ALA A 250 -23.09 -30.63 4.39
N GLU A 251 -24.12 -30.22 3.63
CA GLU A 251 -24.37 -28.82 3.32
C GLU A 251 -24.64 -28.00 4.59
N ARG A 252 -25.44 -28.54 5.52
CA ARG A 252 -25.75 -27.89 6.79
C ARG A 252 -24.51 -27.71 7.66
N LEU A 253 -23.64 -28.72 7.73
CA LEU A 253 -22.38 -28.66 8.46
C LEU A 253 -21.45 -27.61 7.85
N LEU A 254 -21.21 -27.71 6.54
CA LEU A 254 -20.30 -26.78 5.84
C LEU A 254 -20.82 -25.34 5.87
N TRP A 255 -22.14 -25.12 5.72
CA TRP A 255 -22.74 -23.80 5.84
C TRP A 255 -22.51 -23.15 7.22
N ARG A 256 -22.59 -23.93 8.30
CA ARG A 256 -22.33 -23.43 9.65
C ARG A 256 -20.91 -22.87 9.79
N LEU A 257 -19.94 -23.47 9.08
CA LEU A 257 -18.53 -23.11 9.09
C LEU A 257 -18.18 -21.98 8.13
N LEU A 258 -18.93 -21.83 7.02
CA LEU A 258 -18.67 -20.80 5.99
C LEU A 258 -19.47 -19.50 6.19
N ARG A 259 -20.61 -19.55 6.95
CA ARG A 259 -21.45 -18.37 7.15
C ARG A 259 -20.73 -17.31 7.98
N ASN A 260 -21.20 -16.05 7.88
CA ASN A 260 -20.73 -14.91 8.67
C ASN A 260 -19.23 -14.59 8.48
N ARG A 261 -18.66 -14.91 7.31
CA ARG A 261 -17.23 -14.72 7.01
C ARG A 261 -16.27 -15.50 7.93
N SER A 262 -16.73 -16.61 8.51
CA SER A 262 -15.98 -17.38 9.51
C SER A 262 -14.70 -17.99 8.98
N LEU A 263 -14.63 -18.34 7.69
CA LEU A 263 -13.44 -18.91 7.07
C LEU A 263 -12.70 -17.83 6.29
N ALA A 264 -11.51 -17.46 6.74
CA ALA A 264 -10.63 -16.46 6.13
C ALA A 264 -11.36 -15.14 5.71
N GLY A 265 -12.42 -14.74 6.40
CA GLY A 265 -13.18 -13.52 6.09
C GLY A 265 -13.95 -13.54 4.75
N ALA A 266 -14.01 -14.68 4.04
CA ALA A 266 -14.70 -14.81 2.75
C ALA A 266 -16.23 -14.88 2.93
N LYS A 267 -16.96 -14.12 2.12
CA LYS A 267 -18.43 -14.06 2.18
C LYS A 267 -19.06 -15.06 1.22
N PHE A 268 -19.41 -16.23 1.71
CA PHE A 268 -20.16 -17.23 0.93
C PHE A 268 -21.67 -16.98 0.98
N ARG A 269 -22.35 -17.40 -0.09
CA ARG A 269 -23.81 -17.47 -0.22
C ARG A 269 -24.16 -18.90 -0.57
N ARG A 270 -25.12 -19.50 0.13
CA ARG A 270 -25.60 -20.85 -0.20
C ARG A 270 -26.65 -20.80 -1.30
N GLN A 271 -26.71 -21.89 -2.10
CA GLN A 271 -27.65 -22.10 -3.20
C GLN A 271 -27.79 -20.84 -4.05
N HIS A 272 -26.64 -20.41 -4.62
CA HIS A 272 -26.56 -19.19 -5.40
C HIS A 272 -26.97 -19.42 -6.86
N PRO A 273 -28.02 -18.74 -7.37
CA PRO A 273 -28.43 -18.90 -8.76
C PRO A 273 -27.40 -18.27 -9.70
N PHE A 274 -26.86 -19.09 -10.60
CA PHE A 274 -25.97 -18.70 -11.69
C PHE A 274 -26.47 -19.34 -13.00
N PRO A 275 -27.29 -18.67 -13.79
CA PRO A 275 -27.97 -19.26 -14.93
C PRO A 275 -27.06 -19.97 -15.93
N PRO A 276 -27.36 -21.22 -16.34
CA PRO A 276 -28.57 -22.00 -16.00
C PRO A 276 -28.42 -22.83 -14.72
N TYR A 277 -27.41 -22.63 -13.90
CA TYR A 277 -27.03 -23.45 -12.74
C TYR A 277 -27.41 -22.80 -11.40
N VAL A 278 -27.44 -23.61 -10.35
CA VAL A 278 -27.40 -23.18 -8.95
C VAL A 278 -26.12 -23.75 -8.34
N LEU A 279 -25.36 -22.89 -7.62
CA LEU A 279 -24.10 -23.24 -6.96
C LEU A 279 -24.37 -23.41 -5.47
N ASP A 280 -23.91 -24.54 -4.86
CA ASP A 280 -24.19 -24.85 -3.45
C ASP A 280 -23.66 -23.77 -2.53
N PHE A 281 -22.38 -23.36 -2.67
CA PHE A 281 -21.81 -22.22 -2.00
C PHE A 281 -20.99 -21.38 -2.98
N TYR A 282 -21.20 -20.08 -2.96
CA TYR A 282 -20.52 -19.18 -3.88
C TYR A 282 -20.01 -17.92 -3.17
N CYS A 283 -18.73 -17.63 -3.33
CA CYS A 283 -18.09 -16.38 -2.93
C CYS A 283 -17.90 -15.48 -4.15
N HIS A 284 -18.68 -14.41 -4.22
CA HIS A 284 -18.65 -13.48 -5.35
C HIS A 284 -17.31 -12.71 -5.42
N GLU A 285 -16.77 -12.32 -4.26
CA GLU A 285 -15.52 -11.55 -4.14
C GLU A 285 -14.33 -12.32 -4.73
N LEU A 286 -14.32 -13.66 -4.55
CA LEU A 286 -13.23 -14.54 -4.97
C LEU A 286 -13.53 -15.31 -6.25
N LYS A 287 -14.74 -15.19 -6.79
CA LYS A 287 -15.24 -16.04 -7.88
C LYS A 287 -14.97 -17.53 -7.61
N LEU A 288 -15.23 -17.97 -6.37
CA LEU A 288 -15.00 -19.31 -5.88
C LEU A 288 -16.33 -19.98 -5.58
N ALA A 289 -16.59 -21.13 -6.20
CA ALA A 289 -17.74 -21.97 -5.95
C ALA A 289 -17.29 -23.26 -5.24
N ILE A 290 -18.10 -23.74 -4.30
CA ILE A 290 -17.94 -25.04 -3.64
C ILE A 290 -19.20 -25.84 -3.92
N GLU A 291 -19.05 -27.04 -4.44
CA GLU A 291 -20.12 -27.98 -4.76
C GLU A 291 -19.95 -29.28 -3.96
N LEU A 292 -21.06 -29.81 -3.45
CA LEU A 292 -21.09 -31.02 -2.66
C LEU A 292 -21.78 -32.15 -3.44
N ASP A 293 -21.00 -33.18 -3.81
CA ASP A 293 -21.48 -34.29 -4.61
C ASP A 293 -22.04 -35.42 -3.71
N GLY A 294 -23.29 -35.78 -3.95
CA GLY A 294 -23.94 -36.96 -3.37
C GLY A 294 -23.66 -38.24 -4.18
N GLY A 295 -23.89 -39.41 -3.59
CA GLY A 295 -23.53 -40.72 -4.17
C GLY A 295 -24.19 -41.11 -5.51
N GLN A 296 -24.99 -40.25 -6.16
CA GLN A 296 -25.67 -40.56 -7.43
C GLN A 296 -24.90 -40.14 -8.70
N HIS A 297 -23.77 -39.42 -8.58
CA HIS A 297 -23.01 -38.88 -9.72
C HIS A 297 -21.97 -39.86 -10.35
N ASN A 298 -21.98 -41.14 -10.02
CA ASN A 298 -21.01 -42.12 -10.52
C ASN A 298 -21.34 -42.72 -11.89
N LEU A 299 -22.41 -42.28 -12.56
CA LEU A 299 -22.77 -42.75 -13.90
C LEU A 299 -21.97 -41.97 -14.97
N PRO A 300 -21.56 -42.66 -16.10
CA PRO A 300 -20.73 -42.04 -17.15
C PRO A 300 -21.33 -40.78 -17.78
N GLU A 301 -22.66 -40.68 -17.86
CA GLU A 301 -23.39 -39.51 -18.39
C GLU A 301 -23.30 -38.30 -17.46
N GLY A 302 -23.26 -38.49 -16.14
CA GLY A 302 -23.09 -37.43 -15.15
C GLY A 302 -21.73 -36.76 -15.26
N ARG A 303 -20.66 -37.52 -15.48
CA ARG A 303 -19.28 -36.98 -15.61
C ARG A 303 -19.09 -36.10 -16.84
N LEU A 304 -19.82 -36.31 -17.93
CA LEU A 304 -19.74 -35.45 -19.12
C LEU A 304 -20.46 -34.13 -18.88
N HIS A 305 -21.62 -34.17 -18.23
CA HIS A 305 -22.39 -32.97 -17.86
C HIS A 305 -21.64 -32.09 -16.88
N ASP A 306 -20.95 -32.69 -15.91
CA ASP A 306 -20.13 -31.97 -14.90
C ASP A 306 -18.91 -31.30 -15.52
N LYS A 307 -18.26 -31.91 -16.51
CA LYS A 307 -17.16 -31.27 -17.25
C LYS A 307 -17.63 -30.06 -18.04
N VAL A 308 -18.78 -30.13 -18.70
CA VAL A 308 -19.37 -29.02 -19.46
C VAL A 308 -19.76 -27.89 -18.51
N ARG A 309 -20.35 -28.20 -17.35
CA ARG A 309 -20.71 -27.24 -16.32
C ARG A 309 -19.48 -26.51 -15.78
N THR A 310 -18.42 -27.28 -15.43
CA THR A 310 -17.17 -26.72 -14.92
C THR A 310 -16.46 -25.82 -15.96
N ALA A 311 -16.41 -26.23 -17.22
CA ALA A 311 -15.85 -25.46 -18.30
C ALA A 311 -16.59 -24.11 -18.47
N LYS A 312 -17.93 -24.16 -18.44
CA LYS A 312 -18.77 -22.95 -18.57
C LYS A 312 -18.62 -21.98 -17.38
N LEU A 313 -18.42 -22.49 -16.17
CA LEU A 313 -18.12 -21.68 -15.00
C LEU A 313 -16.71 -21.07 -15.09
N ALA A 314 -15.73 -21.83 -15.60
CA ALA A 314 -14.36 -21.35 -15.82
C ALA A 314 -14.30 -20.23 -16.87
N GLU A 315 -15.13 -20.24 -17.94
CA GLU A 315 -15.26 -19.14 -18.90
C GLU A 315 -15.68 -17.82 -18.24
N HIS A 316 -16.38 -17.89 -17.10
CA HIS A 316 -16.75 -16.73 -16.30
C HIS A 316 -15.74 -16.42 -15.18
N GLY A 317 -14.59 -17.08 -15.20
CA GLY A 317 -13.52 -16.93 -14.21
C GLY A 317 -13.85 -17.51 -12.84
N ILE A 318 -14.84 -18.41 -12.75
CA ILE A 318 -15.25 -19.07 -11.50
C ILE A 318 -14.46 -20.35 -11.32
N ARG A 319 -13.70 -20.45 -10.24
CA ARG A 319 -13.04 -21.69 -9.80
C ARG A 319 -14.03 -22.52 -9.00
N VAL A 320 -14.14 -23.81 -9.29
CA VAL A 320 -15.05 -24.74 -8.59
C VAL A 320 -14.23 -25.74 -7.79
N LEU A 321 -14.51 -25.86 -6.50
CA LEU A 321 -14.06 -26.95 -5.64
C LEU A 321 -15.20 -27.93 -5.46
N ARG A 322 -14.91 -29.23 -5.54
CA ARG A 322 -15.88 -30.29 -5.32
C ARG A 322 -15.44 -31.23 -4.21
N PHE A 323 -16.36 -31.51 -3.31
CA PHE A 323 -16.15 -32.46 -2.22
C PHE A 323 -17.31 -33.46 -2.16
N TRP A 324 -17.01 -34.68 -1.79
CA TRP A 324 -18.05 -35.62 -1.52
C TRP A 324 -18.72 -35.35 -0.18
N ASN A 325 -20.03 -35.55 -0.08
CA ASN A 325 -20.77 -35.42 1.18
C ASN A 325 -20.12 -36.21 2.34
N HIS A 326 -19.60 -37.40 2.04
CA HIS A 326 -18.96 -38.22 3.06
C HIS A 326 -17.59 -37.69 3.49
N GLU A 327 -16.86 -36.98 2.64
CA GLU A 327 -15.60 -36.32 3.00
C GLU A 327 -15.86 -35.16 3.99
N VAL A 328 -16.87 -34.35 3.69
CA VAL A 328 -17.27 -33.25 4.58
C VAL A 328 -17.68 -33.76 5.97
N LEU A 329 -18.36 -34.89 6.04
CA LEU A 329 -18.85 -35.46 7.31
C LEU A 329 -17.79 -36.24 8.09
N ARG A 330 -16.79 -36.83 7.40
CA ARG A 330 -15.76 -37.68 8.03
C ARG A 330 -14.46 -36.90 8.34
N ASP A 331 -14.10 -36.00 7.46
CA ASP A 331 -12.84 -35.22 7.54
C ASP A 331 -13.08 -33.76 7.21
N THR A 332 -13.89 -33.14 8.05
CA THR A 332 -14.27 -31.71 7.94
C THR A 332 -13.04 -30.80 7.95
N GLU A 333 -12.00 -31.15 8.71
CA GLU A 333 -10.80 -30.34 8.87
C GLU A 333 -9.99 -30.23 7.58
N SER A 334 -9.74 -31.37 6.89
CA SER A 334 -9.06 -31.37 5.59
C SER A 334 -9.87 -30.65 4.51
N VAL A 335 -11.21 -30.75 4.52
CA VAL A 335 -12.07 -30.01 3.60
C VAL A 335 -11.97 -28.50 3.84
N LEU A 336 -11.99 -28.07 5.11
CA LEU A 336 -11.84 -26.64 5.46
C LEU A 336 -10.45 -26.12 5.10
N GLU A 337 -9.40 -26.91 5.30
CA GLU A 337 -8.04 -26.53 4.90
C GLU A 337 -7.95 -26.35 3.37
N ALA A 338 -8.51 -27.28 2.58
CA ALA A 338 -8.54 -27.17 1.12
C ALA A 338 -9.32 -25.91 0.66
N ILE A 339 -10.45 -25.60 1.31
CA ILE A 339 -11.21 -24.38 1.02
C ILE A 339 -10.40 -23.12 1.44
N TYR A 340 -9.74 -23.16 2.58
CA TYR A 340 -8.90 -22.06 3.07
C TYR A 340 -7.75 -21.78 2.09
N GLN A 341 -7.03 -22.81 1.66
CA GLN A 341 -5.96 -22.69 0.67
C GLN A 341 -6.48 -22.11 -0.65
N ALA A 342 -7.62 -22.58 -1.14
CA ALA A 342 -8.22 -22.03 -2.34
C ALA A 342 -8.67 -20.56 -2.18
N ILE A 343 -9.11 -20.14 -0.99
CA ILE A 343 -9.41 -18.73 -0.69
C ILE A 343 -8.13 -17.90 -0.75
N VAL A 344 -7.03 -18.38 -0.17
CA VAL A 344 -5.73 -17.69 -0.18
C VAL A 344 -5.20 -17.57 -1.61
N GLU A 345 -5.17 -18.67 -2.36
CA GLU A 345 -4.73 -18.69 -3.76
C GLU A 345 -5.57 -17.74 -4.63
N ARG A 346 -6.90 -17.79 -4.51
CA ARG A 346 -7.79 -16.90 -5.28
C ARG A 346 -7.64 -15.44 -4.89
N ARG A 347 -7.31 -15.12 -3.65
CA ARG A 347 -6.95 -13.75 -3.26
C ARG A 347 -5.67 -13.28 -3.91
N GLU A 348 -4.67 -14.17 -4.01
CA GLU A 348 -3.43 -13.86 -4.72
C GLU A 348 -3.67 -13.71 -6.24
N GLU A 349 -4.42 -14.62 -6.86
CA GLU A 349 -4.76 -14.57 -8.28
C GLU A 349 -5.61 -13.33 -8.65
N LEU A 350 -6.57 -12.97 -7.79
CA LEU A 350 -7.46 -11.82 -7.98
C LEU A 350 -6.93 -10.53 -7.34
N ARG A 351 -5.76 -10.58 -6.69
CA ARG A 351 -5.05 -9.34 -6.35
C ARG A 351 -4.86 -8.57 -7.65
N PRO A 352 -5.36 -7.33 -7.75
CA PRO A 352 -4.90 -6.48 -8.82
C PRO A 352 -3.38 -6.47 -8.71
N SER A 353 -2.68 -6.86 -9.76
CA SER A 353 -1.24 -6.64 -9.84
C SER A 353 -1.02 -5.21 -9.40
N PRO A 354 -0.12 -4.94 -8.40
CA PRO A 354 0.18 -3.56 -8.08
C PRO A 354 0.47 -2.89 -9.41
N PRO A 355 -0.08 -1.71 -9.69
CA PRO A 355 0.15 -1.06 -10.96
C PRO A 355 1.65 -1.10 -11.19
N ALA A 356 2.07 -1.74 -12.28
CA ALA A 356 3.45 -1.66 -12.73
C ALA A 356 3.81 -0.18 -12.68
N PRO A 357 5.03 0.21 -12.25
CA PRO A 357 5.45 1.58 -12.40
C PRO A 357 5.12 1.94 -13.84
N LEU A 358 4.22 2.90 -14.03
CA LEU A 358 3.73 3.30 -15.35
C LEU A 358 4.96 3.49 -16.22
N PRO A 359 5.10 2.77 -17.35
CA PRO A 359 6.14 3.10 -18.31
C PRO A 359 6.02 4.59 -18.58
N ALA A 360 7.13 5.28 -18.65
CA ALA A 360 7.16 6.68 -19.02
C ALA A 360 6.49 6.82 -20.40
N GLY A 361 5.28 7.31 -20.42
CA GLY A 361 4.43 7.40 -21.61
C GLY A 361 3.33 6.35 -21.62
N GLU A 362 2.08 6.86 -21.51
CA GLU A 362 0.82 6.19 -21.83
C GLU A 362 0.03 5.62 -20.64
N GLY A 363 -1.15 6.18 -20.48
CA GLY A 363 -2.20 5.69 -19.62
C GLY A 363 -2.96 6.79 -18.91
N SER A 364 -3.71 7.60 -19.66
CA SER A 364 -4.70 8.51 -19.09
C SER A 364 -5.77 7.69 -18.36
N MET A 365 -5.65 7.57 -17.04
CA MET A 365 -6.73 7.10 -16.19
C MET A 365 -7.77 8.20 -15.96
N VAL A 366 -8.32 8.76 -17.03
CA VAL A 366 -9.51 9.63 -16.95
C VAL A 366 -10.66 8.88 -17.58
N SER A 367 -11.10 7.83 -16.93
CA SER A 367 -12.37 7.20 -17.27
C SER A 367 -13.52 8.05 -16.74
N GLY A 368 -14.21 8.78 -17.64
CA GLY A 368 -15.53 9.30 -17.37
C GLY A 368 -15.61 10.62 -16.62
N LEU A 369 -15.10 11.73 -17.18
CA LEU A 369 -15.50 13.05 -16.66
C LEU A 369 -17.01 13.20 -16.72
N PRO A 370 -17.65 13.63 -15.62
CA PRO A 370 -19.08 13.84 -15.58
C PRO A 370 -19.56 14.83 -16.65
N ALA A 371 -20.70 14.57 -17.27
CA ALA A 371 -21.26 15.40 -18.34
C ALA A 371 -21.42 16.88 -17.95
N HIS A 372 -21.67 17.18 -16.68
CA HIS A 372 -21.85 18.55 -16.19
C HIS A 372 -20.56 19.40 -16.21
N LEU A 373 -19.39 18.77 -16.34
CA LEU A 373 -18.11 19.49 -16.47
C LEU A 373 -17.84 19.94 -17.91
N TYR A 374 -18.61 19.45 -18.89
CA TYR A 374 -18.41 19.76 -20.30
C TYR A 374 -18.29 21.27 -20.55
N ASP A 375 -19.21 22.05 -20.04
CA ASP A 375 -19.31 23.50 -20.32
C ASP A 375 -18.17 24.32 -19.62
N LEU A 376 -17.43 23.72 -18.72
CA LEU A 376 -16.32 24.39 -18.02
C LEU A 376 -15.04 24.51 -18.88
N PHE A 377 -14.86 23.60 -19.83
CA PHE A 377 -13.66 23.57 -20.67
C PHE A 377 -13.96 24.22 -22.04
N PRO A 378 -13.00 24.97 -22.60
CA PRO A 378 -13.10 25.46 -23.97
C PRO A 378 -12.98 24.29 -24.99
N ASP A 379 -13.24 24.61 -26.25
CA ASP A 379 -13.22 23.65 -27.35
C ASP A 379 -12.05 23.84 -28.32
N ARG A 380 -11.09 24.70 -27.96
CA ARG A 380 -9.88 24.97 -28.77
C ARG A 380 -8.68 25.36 -27.91
N LEU A 381 -7.50 25.20 -28.51
CA LEU A 381 -6.24 25.66 -27.97
C LEU A 381 -5.80 26.93 -28.69
N VAL A 382 -5.01 27.76 -28.01
CA VAL A 382 -4.43 29.00 -28.54
C VAL A 382 -2.94 29.07 -28.16
N ASP A 383 -2.14 29.71 -28.99
CA ASP A 383 -0.71 29.88 -28.76
C ASP A 383 -0.43 30.76 -27.53
N SER A 384 0.58 30.40 -26.75
CA SER A 384 1.10 31.18 -25.63
C SER A 384 2.60 31.02 -25.48
N GLU A 385 3.19 31.79 -24.54
CA GLU A 385 4.62 31.70 -24.20
C GLU A 385 5.04 30.31 -23.66
N LEU A 386 4.09 29.50 -23.21
CA LEU A 386 4.31 28.16 -22.68
C LEU A 386 3.90 27.06 -23.66
N GLY A 387 3.66 27.39 -24.92
CA GLY A 387 3.06 26.54 -25.94
C GLY A 387 1.55 26.71 -26.02
N GLU A 388 0.85 25.79 -26.68
CA GLU A 388 -0.60 25.82 -26.79
C GLU A 388 -1.26 25.63 -25.44
N ILE A 389 -2.22 26.52 -25.11
CA ILE A 389 -3.05 26.45 -23.90
C ILE A 389 -4.53 26.56 -24.27
N PRO A 390 -5.46 26.08 -23.43
CA PRO A 390 -6.88 26.23 -23.63
C PRO A 390 -7.31 27.70 -23.79
N GLU A 391 -8.21 27.99 -24.72
CA GLU A 391 -8.73 29.34 -24.92
C GLU A 391 -9.33 29.91 -23.63
N GLY A 392 -9.06 31.20 -23.38
CA GLY A 392 -9.49 31.90 -22.17
C GLY A 392 -8.65 31.62 -20.92
N TRP A 393 -7.68 30.69 -21.01
CA TRP A 393 -6.66 30.56 -19.97
C TRP A 393 -5.51 31.53 -20.22
N ARG A 394 -4.70 31.79 -19.19
CA ARG A 394 -3.62 32.78 -19.28
C ARG A 394 -2.31 32.20 -18.76
N VAL A 395 -1.21 32.71 -19.23
CA VAL A 395 0.08 32.55 -18.56
C VAL A 395 0.19 33.62 -17.44
N GLY A 396 0.67 33.23 -16.31
CA GLY A 396 0.95 34.08 -15.16
C GLY A 396 2.10 33.49 -14.36
N THR A 397 2.27 33.95 -13.11
CA THR A 397 3.33 33.48 -12.22
C THR A 397 2.79 32.69 -11.05
N LEU A 398 3.64 31.89 -10.39
CA LEU A 398 3.25 31.20 -9.16
C LEU A 398 2.82 32.20 -8.08
N ALA A 399 3.42 33.39 -8.02
CA ALA A 399 3.02 34.45 -7.08
C ALA A 399 1.56 34.90 -7.22
N GLU A 400 0.96 34.71 -8.38
CA GLU A 400 -0.48 35.00 -8.60
C GLU A 400 -1.40 33.88 -8.07
N ILE A 401 -0.87 32.68 -7.87
CA ILE A 401 -1.59 31.49 -7.40
C ILE A 401 -1.46 31.30 -5.90
N VAL A 402 -0.28 31.66 -5.31
CA VAL A 402 0.01 31.48 -3.89
C VAL A 402 0.49 32.76 -3.23
N GLU A 403 0.29 32.83 -1.93
CA GLU A 403 0.94 33.77 -1.01
C GLU A 403 2.00 33.04 -0.20
N LEU A 404 3.16 33.64 -0.02
CA LEU A 404 4.22 33.08 0.82
C LEU A 404 4.04 33.56 2.26
N VAL A 405 3.69 32.65 3.17
CA VAL A 405 3.61 32.91 4.60
C VAL A 405 5.01 33.02 5.18
N ARG A 406 5.29 34.11 5.91
CA ARG A 406 6.62 34.42 6.47
C ARG A 406 6.58 34.76 7.96
N ASP A 407 5.57 34.26 8.66
CA ASP A 407 5.42 34.47 10.08
C ASP A 407 6.45 33.62 10.84
N HIS A 408 7.33 34.30 11.60
CA HIS A 408 8.36 33.64 12.39
C HIS A 408 7.85 33.24 13.77
N VAL A 409 8.20 32.02 14.18
CA VAL A 409 8.02 31.53 15.54
C VAL A 409 9.40 31.18 16.11
N ASN A 410 9.68 31.62 17.32
CA ASN A 410 10.84 31.17 18.08
C ASN A 410 10.39 30.15 19.14
N PRO A 411 10.50 28.84 18.91
CA PRO A 411 10.04 27.84 19.87
C PRO A 411 10.76 27.92 21.22
N LEU A 412 12.00 28.40 21.25
CA LEU A 412 12.77 28.58 22.50
C LEU A 412 12.13 29.61 23.46
N SER A 413 11.26 30.50 22.97
CA SER A 413 10.50 31.43 23.85
C SER A 413 9.44 30.72 24.67
N GLU A 414 9.04 29.51 24.26
CA GLU A 414 8.07 28.66 24.95
C GLU A 414 8.63 27.23 25.11
N PRO A 415 9.66 27.02 25.90
CA PRO A 415 10.45 25.78 25.95
C PRO A 415 9.64 24.55 26.33
N ALA A 416 8.61 24.70 27.18
CA ALA A 416 7.76 23.62 27.64
C ALA A 416 6.60 23.27 26.67
N SER A 417 6.33 24.14 25.69
CA SER A 417 5.24 23.94 24.73
C SER A 417 5.60 22.90 23.68
N GLY A 418 4.63 22.08 23.29
CA GLY A 418 4.78 21.14 22.17
C GLY A 418 4.49 21.80 20.84
N PHE A 419 5.32 21.51 19.84
CA PHE A 419 5.17 21.98 18.47
C PHE A 419 5.16 20.81 17.49
N LEU A 420 4.26 20.84 16.51
CA LEU A 420 4.32 19.97 15.34
C LEU A 420 5.41 20.50 14.41
N HIS A 421 6.58 19.86 14.41
CA HIS A 421 7.74 20.30 13.66
C HIS A 421 7.86 19.59 12.31
N PHE A 422 7.61 20.32 11.23
CA PHE A 422 7.80 19.88 9.85
C PHE A 422 9.27 20.12 9.43
N SER A 423 10.13 19.15 9.69
CA SER A 423 11.56 19.20 9.34
C SER A 423 11.86 18.39 8.10
N ILE A 424 13.02 18.62 7.45
CA ILE A 424 13.47 17.82 6.30
C ILE A 424 13.62 16.34 6.70
N PRO A 425 14.29 15.99 7.82
CA PRO A 425 14.35 14.60 8.26
C PRO A 425 12.97 13.96 8.48
N ALA A 426 12.03 14.68 9.09
CA ALA A 426 10.68 14.17 9.32
C ALA A 426 9.91 13.93 8.00
N PHE A 427 10.19 14.73 6.96
CA PHE A 427 9.66 14.46 5.62
C PHE A 427 10.24 13.18 5.05
N ASP A 428 11.56 13.03 5.10
CA ASP A 428 12.26 11.88 4.52
C ASP A 428 11.97 10.57 5.29
N GLU A 429 11.64 10.65 6.59
CA GLU A 429 11.28 9.51 7.46
C GLU A 429 9.81 9.03 7.33
N GLY A 430 8.97 9.68 6.55
CA GLY A 430 7.58 9.22 6.38
C GLY A 430 6.57 10.34 6.18
N ARG A 431 7.01 11.56 5.94
CA ARG A 431 6.15 12.74 5.66
C ARG A 431 5.14 13.01 6.78
N TRP A 432 5.60 12.94 8.03
CA TRP A 432 4.81 13.26 9.21
C TRP A 432 5.58 14.19 10.14
N PRO A 433 4.96 15.30 10.65
CA PRO A 433 5.63 16.19 11.58
C PRO A 433 5.93 15.50 12.90
N LYS A 434 7.07 15.79 13.50
CA LYS A 434 7.41 15.33 14.86
C LYS A 434 6.81 16.28 15.88
N LEU A 435 6.29 15.75 16.98
CA LEU A 435 5.92 16.55 18.14
C LEU A 435 7.19 16.74 18.98
N GLU A 436 7.71 17.95 19.00
CA GLU A 436 8.93 18.34 19.72
C GLU A 436 8.64 19.45 20.71
N ARG A 437 9.34 19.47 21.85
CA ARG A 437 9.25 20.58 22.81
C ARG A 437 9.99 21.79 22.27
N GLY A 438 9.56 22.99 22.67
CA GLY A 438 10.21 24.22 22.23
C GLY A 438 11.70 24.26 22.55
N GLU A 439 12.12 23.69 23.68
CA GLU A 439 13.53 23.59 24.08
C GLU A 439 14.39 22.68 23.16
N GLU A 440 13.78 21.78 22.42
CA GLU A 440 14.46 20.88 21.48
C GLU A 440 14.70 21.54 20.12
N ILE A 441 13.89 22.55 19.76
CA ILE A 441 13.94 23.25 18.48
C ILE A 441 14.88 24.45 18.59
N LYS A 442 16.14 24.28 18.22
CA LYS A 442 17.25 25.23 18.50
C LYS A 442 17.27 26.51 17.66
N SER A 443 16.36 26.71 16.70
CA SER A 443 16.36 27.87 15.82
C SER A 443 14.96 28.36 15.49
N PRO A 444 14.77 29.67 15.15
CA PRO A 444 13.50 30.15 14.64
C PRO A 444 12.98 29.35 13.44
N LYS A 445 11.69 29.23 13.33
CA LYS A 445 10.97 28.46 12.31
C LYS A 445 9.90 29.33 11.64
N TRP A 446 9.40 28.89 10.50
CA TRP A 446 8.18 29.43 9.92
C TRP A 446 6.95 28.84 10.60
N GLN A 447 5.94 29.64 10.86
CA GLN A 447 4.62 29.15 11.25
C GLN A 447 3.98 28.39 10.10
N VAL A 448 3.29 27.30 10.42
CA VAL A 448 2.54 26.48 9.46
C VAL A 448 1.05 26.57 9.79
N PRO A 449 0.29 27.45 9.13
CA PRO A 449 -1.15 27.51 9.31
C PRO A 449 -1.86 26.34 8.60
N PRO A 450 -3.16 26.10 8.85
CA PRO A 450 -3.98 25.18 8.06
C PRO A 450 -4.01 25.56 6.56
N GLU A 451 -4.38 24.58 5.73
CA GLU A 451 -4.64 24.77 4.29
C GLU A 451 -3.46 25.31 3.46
N VAL A 452 -2.23 25.05 3.89
CA VAL A 452 -1.01 25.39 3.14
C VAL A 452 -0.34 24.15 2.54
N VAL A 453 0.58 24.39 1.62
CA VAL A 453 1.48 23.38 1.05
C VAL A 453 2.91 23.81 1.38
N LEU A 454 3.76 22.87 1.84
CA LEU A 454 5.17 23.15 2.05
C LEU A 454 5.98 22.65 0.84
N LEU A 455 6.79 23.52 0.28
CA LEU A 455 7.70 23.22 -0.84
C LEU A 455 9.15 23.43 -0.39
N SER A 456 9.99 22.40 -0.46
CA SER A 456 11.41 22.55 -0.15
C SER A 456 12.14 23.35 -1.22
N LYS A 457 12.92 24.34 -0.79
CA LYS A 457 13.88 25.07 -1.65
C LYS A 457 15.28 24.43 -1.64
N LEU A 458 15.49 23.43 -0.76
CA LEU A 458 16.76 22.71 -0.60
C LEU A 458 16.76 21.46 -1.47
N ASN A 459 17.82 21.29 -2.25
CA ASN A 459 18.04 20.17 -3.16
C ASN A 459 16.80 19.90 -4.03
N PRO A 460 16.49 20.79 -4.98
CA PRO A 460 15.25 20.75 -5.74
C PRO A 460 15.11 19.51 -6.63
N GLU A 461 16.19 18.78 -6.91
CA GLU A 461 16.15 17.47 -7.54
C GLU A 461 15.40 16.40 -6.72
N ILE A 462 15.27 16.61 -5.40
CA ILE A 462 14.50 15.74 -4.52
C ILE A 462 13.09 16.33 -4.36
N GLU A 463 12.06 15.56 -4.72
CA GLU A 463 10.67 16.00 -4.58
C GLU A 463 10.24 16.05 -3.11
N ARG A 464 10.35 17.22 -2.49
CA ARG A 464 9.86 17.46 -1.12
C ARG A 464 8.74 18.49 -1.14
N VAL A 465 7.55 18.01 -1.44
CA VAL A 465 6.29 18.75 -1.37
C VAL A 465 5.41 18.09 -0.32
N TRP A 466 5.01 18.84 0.70
CA TRP A 466 4.26 18.32 1.84
C TRP A 466 2.83 18.85 1.85
N LEU A 467 1.88 17.96 1.76
CA LEU A 467 0.48 18.27 2.01
C LEU A 467 0.28 18.34 3.53
N VAL A 468 -0.02 19.53 4.01
CA VAL A 468 -0.10 19.80 5.46
C VAL A 468 -1.43 19.33 6.03
N ASP A 469 -1.36 18.63 7.17
CA ASP A 469 -2.51 18.25 7.99
C ASP A 469 -2.38 18.92 9.38
N VAL A 470 -2.82 20.15 9.48
CA VAL A 470 -2.74 20.99 10.68
C VAL A 470 -4.12 21.57 10.98
N LYS A 471 -4.53 21.48 12.23
CA LYS A 471 -5.77 22.09 12.74
C LYS A 471 -5.52 23.54 13.19
N PRO A 472 -6.57 24.39 13.27
CA PRO A 472 -6.41 25.78 13.71
C PRO A 472 -5.75 25.95 15.08
N ASP A 473 -5.94 25.00 15.98
CA ASP A 473 -5.40 25.05 17.36
C ASP A 473 -4.01 24.42 17.50
N ASP A 474 -3.48 23.81 16.43
CA ASP A 474 -2.18 23.18 16.45
C ASP A 474 -1.07 24.23 16.41
N ARG A 475 -0.06 24.06 17.26
CA ARG A 475 1.18 24.82 17.20
C ARG A 475 2.12 24.15 16.19
N ALA A 476 2.02 24.54 14.94
CA ALA A 476 2.78 23.93 13.86
C ALA A 476 3.85 24.89 13.32
N VAL A 477 5.07 24.36 13.16
CA VAL A 477 6.22 25.09 12.63
C VAL A 477 6.99 24.23 11.62
N CYS A 478 7.64 24.88 10.65
CA CYS A 478 8.50 24.15 9.71
C CYS A 478 9.92 24.73 9.63
N SER A 479 10.84 23.89 9.12
CA SER A 479 12.19 24.32 8.78
C SER A 479 12.15 25.53 7.83
N THR A 480 13.07 26.47 8.02
CA THR A 480 13.23 27.63 7.11
C THR A 480 13.64 27.23 5.69
N GLU A 481 13.97 25.96 5.45
CA GLU A 481 14.21 25.41 4.11
C GLU A 481 12.91 25.12 3.34
N PHE A 482 11.75 25.13 4.00
CA PHE A 482 10.45 25.08 3.33
C PHE A 482 9.91 26.48 3.04
N LEU A 483 9.25 26.61 1.90
CA LEU A 483 8.34 27.69 1.57
C LEU A 483 6.94 27.29 2.02
N VAL A 484 6.27 28.15 2.78
CA VAL A 484 4.89 27.93 3.24
C VAL A 484 3.96 28.61 2.24
N LEU A 485 3.38 27.84 1.35
CA LEU A 485 2.55 28.31 0.24
C LEU A 485 1.07 28.29 0.64
N ARG A 486 0.47 29.46 0.82
CA ARG A 486 -0.97 29.63 1.02
C ARG A 486 -1.64 29.85 -0.33
N PRO A 487 -2.60 29.00 -0.74
CA PRO A 487 -3.34 29.20 -1.98
C PRO A 487 -4.14 30.52 -1.95
N LYS A 488 -4.16 31.24 -3.06
CA LYS A 488 -5.02 32.41 -3.29
C LYS A 488 -6.29 31.99 -4.01
N PRO A 489 -7.48 32.44 -3.62
CA PRO A 489 -8.69 32.15 -4.37
C PRO A 489 -8.57 32.52 -5.86
N PRO A 490 -9.08 31.71 -6.80
CA PRO A 490 -9.93 30.53 -6.62
C PRO A 490 -9.17 29.22 -6.40
N TYR A 491 -7.84 29.24 -6.30
CA TYR A 491 -7.00 28.04 -6.13
C TYR A 491 -7.14 27.50 -4.72
N GLY A 492 -7.23 26.19 -4.58
CA GLY A 492 -7.21 25.50 -3.31
C GLY A 492 -5.92 24.72 -3.06
N ARG A 493 -5.84 24.10 -1.91
CA ARG A 493 -4.68 23.31 -1.45
C ARG A 493 -4.35 22.16 -2.41
N ALA A 494 -5.39 21.49 -2.93
CA ALA A 494 -5.21 20.35 -3.84
C ALA A 494 -4.57 20.77 -5.16
N TYR A 495 -4.99 21.90 -5.72
CA TYR A 495 -4.39 22.45 -6.94
C TYR A 495 -2.91 22.78 -6.74
N VAL A 496 -2.57 23.54 -5.68
CA VAL A 496 -1.19 23.95 -5.39
C VAL A 496 -0.30 22.72 -5.12
N TYR A 497 -0.81 21.73 -4.39
CA TYR A 497 -0.09 20.49 -4.14
C TYR A 497 0.23 19.72 -5.44
N CYS A 498 -0.76 19.54 -6.31
CA CYS A 498 -0.56 18.84 -7.58
C CYS A 498 0.30 19.66 -8.55
N LEU A 499 0.13 20.99 -8.61
CA LEU A 499 0.95 21.88 -9.45
C LEU A 499 2.42 21.75 -9.08
N THR A 500 2.78 21.91 -7.80
CA THR A 500 4.17 21.88 -7.32
C THR A 500 4.83 20.51 -7.44
N ARG A 501 4.04 19.45 -7.60
CA ARG A 501 4.49 18.07 -7.87
C ARG A 501 4.47 17.69 -9.34
N SER A 502 3.94 18.53 -10.22
CA SER A 502 3.90 18.23 -11.66
C SER A 502 5.30 18.18 -12.27
N SER A 503 5.50 17.30 -13.24
CA SER A 503 6.80 17.15 -13.91
C SER A 503 7.31 18.46 -14.53
N LEU A 504 6.39 19.23 -15.12
CA LEU A 504 6.71 20.52 -15.73
C LEU A 504 7.21 21.53 -14.69
N PHE A 505 6.56 21.64 -13.54
CA PHE A 505 6.99 22.52 -12.44
C PHE A 505 8.34 22.05 -11.88
N ARG A 506 8.52 20.75 -11.71
CA ARG A 506 9.76 20.16 -11.21
C ARG A 506 10.94 20.45 -12.12
N GLN A 507 10.82 20.23 -13.42
CA GLN A 507 11.87 20.57 -14.40
C GLN A 507 12.26 22.05 -14.37
N ARG A 508 11.28 22.94 -14.20
CA ARG A 508 11.55 24.38 -14.13
C ARG A 508 12.27 24.79 -12.83
N ILE A 509 11.88 24.24 -11.69
CA ILE A 509 12.54 24.55 -10.42
C ILE A 509 13.98 24.01 -10.38
N GLU A 510 14.24 22.85 -11.00
CA GLU A 510 15.59 22.30 -11.16
C GLU A 510 16.48 23.21 -12.02
N GLY A 511 15.93 23.87 -13.03
CA GLY A 511 16.63 24.84 -13.87
C GLY A 511 17.02 26.15 -13.15
N LEU A 512 16.44 26.44 -11.97
CA LEU A 512 16.74 27.64 -11.18
C LEU A 512 17.90 27.47 -10.19
N VAL A 513 18.53 26.30 -10.15
CA VAL A 513 19.62 26.02 -9.22
C VAL A 513 20.83 26.88 -9.51
N THR A 514 21.27 27.64 -8.52
CA THR A 514 22.51 28.40 -8.56
C THR A 514 23.54 27.74 -7.65
N GLY A 515 24.66 27.28 -8.20
CA GLY A 515 25.77 26.72 -7.42
C GLY A 515 26.42 25.50 -8.06
N THR A 516 27.74 25.37 -7.90
CA THR A 516 28.57 24.31 -8.49
C THR A 516 28.72 23.05 -7.65
N SER A 517 28.37 23.08 -6.35
CA SER A 517 28.47 21.90 -5.47
C SER A 517 27.14 21.16 -5.39
N LYS A 518 27.14 19.85 -5.60
CA LYS A 518 25.95 18.99 -5.52
C LYS A 518 25.36 18.87 -4.09
N SER A 519 26.09 19.21 -3.07
CA SER A 519 25.61 19.20 -1.70
C SER A 519 25.10 20.60 -1.31
N HIS A 520 23.83 20.72 -0.92
CA HIS A 520 23.19 21.95 -0.41
C HIS A 520 22.80 22.98 -1.50
N GLN A 521 22.39 22.53 -2.66
CA GLN A 521 21.81 23.40 -3.69
C GLN A 521 20.51 24.03 -3.17
N ARG A 522 20.34 25.34 -3.37
CA ARG A 522 19.16 26.08 -2.98
C ARG A 522 18.63 26.91 -4.13
N VAL A 523 17.31 27.07 -4.15
CA VAL A 523 16.64 27.98 -5.07
C VAL A 523 16.13 29.20 -4.30
N GLN A 524 16.30 30.38 -4.90
CA GLN A 524 15.81 31.62 -4.29
C GLN A 524 14.27 31.64 -4.31
N PRO A 525 13.61 31.98 -3.18
CA PRO A 525 12.14 32.04 -3.11
C PRO A 525 11.50 32.95 -4.15
N SER A 526 12.13 34.10 -4.48
CA SER A 526 11.64 35.01 -5.53
C SER A 526 11.62 34.35 -6.89
N ALA A 527 12.68 33.64 -7.25
CA ALA A 527 12.75 32.95 -8.53
C ALA A 527 11.69 31.83 -8.66
N ILE A 528 11.37 31.14 -7.56
CA ILE A 528 10.27 30.16 -7.53
C ILE A 528 8.92 30.85 -7.76
N LEU A 529 8.68 31.98 -7.11
CA LEU A 529 7.43 32.72 -7.23
C LEU A 529 7.23 33.34 -8.63
N GLU A 530 8.31 33.65 -9.33
CA GLU A 530 8.31 34.18 -10.69
C GLU A 530 8.15 33.08 -11.76
N LEU A 531 8.16 31.79 -11.38
CA LEU A 531 7.97 30.71 -12.35
C LEU A 531 6.66 30.88 -13.11
N ALA A 532 6.77 30.90 -14.43
CA ALA A 532 5.61 30.96 -15.32
C ALA A 532 4.72 29.73 -15.15
N THR A 533 3.44 29.93 -14.97
CA THR A 533 2.44 28.88 -14.78
C THR A 533 1.19 29.19 -15.60
N ILE A 534 0.48 28.15 -16.01
CA ILE A 534 -0.82 28.30 -16.67
C ILE A 534 -1.86 28.61 -15.60
N LYS A 535 -2.68 29.60 -15.84
CA LYS A 535 -3.79 30.03 -14.99
C LYS A 535 -5.12 29.66 -15.67
N PRO A 536 -5.72 28.53 -15.27
CA PRO A 536 -7.01 28.11 -15.78
C PRO A 536 -8.13 29.07 -15.34
N SER A 537 -9.32 28.91 -15.94
CA SER A 537 -10.51 29.62 -15.49
C SER A 537 -10.94 29.19 -14.07
N ALA A 538 -11.46 30.12 -13.29
CA ALA A 538 -11.87 29.85 -11.90
C ALA A 538 -12.86 28.68 -11.74
N PRO A 539 -13.87 28.47 -12.61
CA PRO A 539 -14.76 27.32 -12.50
C PRO A 539 -14.05 25.97 -12.65
N VAL A 540 -13.07 25.87 -13.58
CA VAL A 540 -12.29 24.64 -13.79
C VAL A 540 -11.44 24.34 -12.57
N VAL A 541 -10.73 25.34 -12.03
CA VAL A 541 -9.91 25.18 -10.81
C VAL A 541 -10.78 24.73 -9.64
N THR A 542 -11.94 25.37 -9.43
CA THR A 542 -12.85 25.02 -8.32
C THR A 542 -13.40 23.60 -8.46
N ALA A 543 -13.72 23.17 -9.69
CA ALA A 543 -14.18 21.80 -9.95
C ALA A 543 -13.07 20.77 -9.67
N PHE A 544 -11.84 21.08 -10.09
CA PHE A 544 -10.67 20.24 -9.80
C PHE A 544 -10.40 20.15 -8.29
N ASP A 545 -10.32 21.30 -7.60
CA ASP A 545 -10.04 21.31 -6.16
C ASP A 545 -11.07 20.49 -5.39
N ARG A 546 -12.36 20.58 -5.73
CA ARG A 546 -13.40 19.76 -5.09
C ARG A 546 -13.16 18.26 -5.29
N ALA A 547 -12.79 17.84 -6.48
CA ALA A 547 -12.54 16.43 -6.79
C ALA A 547 -11.24 15.93 -6.15
N ALA A 548 -10.16 16.69 -6.30
CA ALA A 548 -8.84 16.30 -5.82
C ALA A 548 -8.70 16.42 -4.29
N ALA A 549 -9.35 17.41 -3.65
CA ALA A 549 -9.33 17.56 -2.19
C ALA A 549 -9.90 16.31 -1.51
N SER A 550 -11.03 15.77 -1.99
CA SER A 550 -11.60 14.53 -1.43
C SER A 550 -10.62 13.36 -1.47
N LEU A 551 -9.85 13.19 -2.55
CA LEU A 551 -8.83 12.15 -2.68
C LEU A 551 -7.67 12.38 -1.70
N LEU A 552 -7.19 13.61 -1.63
CA LEU A 552 -6.06 13.97 -0.78
C LEU A 552 -6.40 13.94 0.71
N ASP A 553 -7.61 14.35 1.10
CA ASP A 553 -8.09 14.29 2.48
C ASP A 553 -8.21 12.82 2.94
N HIS A 554 -8.75 11.96 2.09
CA HIS A 554 -8.80 10.53 2.38
C HIS A 554 -7.39 9.90 2.48
N SER A 555 -6.44 10.36 1.65
CA SER A 555 -5.02 9.98 1.77
C SER A 555 -4.44 10.36 3.13
N LEU A 556 -4.74 11.58 3.63
CA LEU A 556 -4.31 12.02 4.96
C LEU A 556 -4.97 11.23 6.09
N GLU A 557 -6.24 10.85 5.94
CA GLU A 557 -6.94 9.99 6.90
C GLU A 557 -6.29 8.60 6.99
N CYS A 558 -5.97 7.97 5.86
CA CYS A 558 -5.24 6.71 5.82
C CYS A 558 -3.90 6.79 6.55
N ARG A 559 -3.17 7.90 6.40
CA ARG A 559 -1.91 8.13 7.09
C ARG A 559 -2.08 8.32 8.60
N ARG A 560 -3.12 9.04 9.04
CA ARG A 560 -3.45 9.20 10.47
C ARG A 560 -3.82 7.87 11.12
N GLU A 561 -4.67 7.08 10.44
CA GLU A 561 -5.05 5.75 10.91
C GLU A 561 -3.83 4.84 11.02
N SER A 562 -2.96 4.81 10.00
CA SER A 562 -1.71 4.02 10.03
C SER A 562 -0.83 4.36 11.23
N ARG A 563 -0.73 5.64 11.57
CA ARG A 563 0.05 6.08 12.72
C ARG A 563 -0.54 5.61 14.05
N THR A 564 -1.87 5.69 14.19
CA THR A 564 -2.57 5.19 15.37
C THR A 564 -2.39 3.69 15.52
N LEU A 565 -2.50 2.95 14.42
CA LEU A 565 -2.30 1.51 14.38
C LEU A 565 -0.84 1.12 14.71
N ALA A 566 0.13 1.86 14.18
CA ALA A 566 1.55 1.65 14.51
C ALA A 566 1.83 1.88 16.00
N ALA A 567 1.34 2.98 16.57
CA ALA A 567 1.47 3.25 18.00
C ALA A 567 0.82 2.16 18.86
N LEU A 568 -0.34 1.65 18.44
CA LEU A 568 -1.02 0.55 19.12
C LEU A 568 -0.23 -0.76 19.02
N ARG A 569 0.27 -1.10 17.82
CA ARG A 569 1.14 -2.27 17.60
C ARG A 569 2.38 -2.20 18.49
N ASP A 570 3.06 -1.06 18.49
CA ASP A 570 4.31 -0.86 19.24
C ASP A 570 4.09 -0.93 20.76
N ALA A 571 2.90 -0.52 21.24
CA ALA A 571 2.52 -0.67 22.65
C ALA A 571 2.15 -2.12 23.03
N LEU A 572 1.56 -2.88 22.09
CA LEU A 572 1.16 -4.28 22.31
C LEU A 572 2.34 -5.25 22.13
N LEU A 573 3.26 -4.96 21.23
CA LEU A 573 4.35 -5.83 20.83
C LEU A 573 5.17 -6.35 22.03
N PRO A 574 5.80 -5.50 22.89
CA PRO A 574 6.60 -5.99 24.01
C PRO A 574 5.77 -6.80 25.01
N LYS A 575 4.51 -6.43 25.23
CA LYS A 575 3.62 -7.08 26.18
C LYS A 575 3.12 -8.45 25.72
N LEU A 576 2.90 -8.60 24.41
CA LEU A 576 2.52 -9.89 23.82
C LEU A 576 3.75 -10.81 23.71
N ILE A 577 4.92 -10.29 23.32
CA ILE A 577 6.14 -11.08 23.21
C ILE A 577 6.66 -11.53 24.60
N SER A 578 6.45 -10.75 25.67
CA SER A 578 6.81 -11.14 27.02
C SER A 578 5.76 -12.02 27.73
N GLY A 579 4.55 -12.14 27.17
CA GLY A 579 3.42 -12.82 27.81
C GLY A 579 2.76 -12.03 28.95
N GLU A 580 3.09 -10.74 29.11
CA GLU A 580 2.45 -9.84 30.08
C GLU A 580 0.93 -9.68 29.77
N ILE A 581 0.58 -9.59 28.49
CA ILE A 581 -0.81 -9.57 28.03
C ILE A 581 -1.10 -10.87 27.28
N ARG A 582 -2.27 -11.46 27.56
CA ARG A 582 -2.75 -12.67 26.89
C ARG A 582 -3.43 -12.31 25.57
N VAL A 583 -3.37 -13.22 24.61
CA VAL A 583 -4.02 -13.09 23.29
C VAL A 583 -5.51 -12.72 23.43
N LYS A 584 -6.25 -13.41 24.31
CA LYS A 584 -7.68 -13.12 24.55
C LYS A 584 -7.96 -11.72 25.08
N ASP A 585 -7.06 -11.17 25.89
CA ASP A 585 -7.22 -9.82 26.45
C ASP A 585 -6.89 -8.77 25.40
N ALA A 586 -5.88 -9.03 24.55
CA ALA A 586 -5.55 -8.18 23.42
C ALA A 586 -6.67 -8.18 22.36
N GLU A 587 -7.26 -9.33 22.03
CA GLU A 587 -8.41 -9.42 21.12
C GLU A 587 -9.61 -8.64 21.65
N ARG A 588 -9.93 -8.74 22.95
CA ARG A 588 -11.00 -7.97 23.57
C ARG A 588 -10.74 -6.48 23.46
N PHE A 589 -9.53 -6.04 23.77
CA PHE A 589 -9.12 -4.64 23.69
C PHE A 589 -9.23 -4.07 22.26
N LEU A 590 -8.89 -4.86 21.24
CA LEU A 590 -9.03 -4.47 19.83
C LEU A 590 -10.50 -4.37 19.42
N LYS A 591 -11.33 -5.36 19.79
CA LYS A 591 -12.78 -5.34 19.53
C LYS A 591 -13.49 -4.14 20.13
N GLU A 592 -13.13 -3.72 21.34
CA GLU A 592 -13.68 -2.52 22.01
C GLU A 592 -13.36 -1.22 21.24
N ARG A 593 -12.37 -1.24 20.36
CA ARG A 593 -11.96 -0.11 19.51
C ARG A 593 -12.39 -0.24 18.04
N GLY A 594 -13.16 -1.29 17.71
CA GLY A 594 -13.66 -1.52 16.35
C GLY A 594 -12.60 -2.03 15.37
N LEU A 595 -11.55 -2.64 15.89
CA LEU A 595 -10.43 -3.23 15.15
C LEU A 595 -10.52 -4.76 15.18
#